data_28c1929183e3d6c976a232dc8046a429
#
_entry.id   28c1929183e3d6c976a232dc8046a429
#
_cell.length_a   1.000
_cell.length_b   1.000
_cell.length_c   1.000
_cell.angle_alpha   90.00
_cell.angle_beta   90.00
_cell.angle_gamma   90.00
#
_symmetry.space_group_name_H-M   'P 1'
#
loop_
_entity.id
_entity.type
_entity.pdbx_description
1 polymer ?
#
loop_
_entity_poly.entity_id
_entity_poly.type
_entity_poly.pdbx_seq_one_letter_code
_entity_poly.pdbx_strand_id
1 'polypeptide(L)'
;NSCASNRAIRSIDQTKTKFTDGYQAYIMQPVVYNGADFSIDYIWLGVAENHQTMGRVKDQWFAQGAKLQKKFDAVAPCSASSLLTSMELKPYAKLGEAGYLQVNACELNEGVSYADVAAADKKWISWMTDKGMNLGAYRWFAGVGDARASTTDFYNVYIAESMEERGKAHDMMMKGGMQVAQSLYSELMVCDKPRVWLSQPSGTIEPS
;
A
#
# COMPACT_ATOMS: atom_id res chain seq x y z
N ASN A 1 -13.91 -16.49 7.29
CA ASN A 1 -13.01 -16.41 8.47
C ASN A 1 -12.26 -15.08 8.55
N SER A 2 -12.02 -14.35 7.44
CA SER A 2 -11.28 -13.08 7.42
C SER A 2 -11.90 -11.97 8.30
N CYS A 3 -13.22 -11.84 8.33
CA CYS A 3 -13.90 -10.83 9.16
C CYS A 3 -13.75 -11.06 10.66
N ALA A 4 -13.70 -12.32 11.10
CA ALA A 4 -13.50 -12.66 12.50
C ALA A 4 -12.07 -12.34 12.97
N SER A 5 -11.07 -12.68 12.13
CA SER A 5 -9.66 -12.38 12.40
C SER A 5 -9.39 -10.88 12.50
N ASN A 6 -10.02 -10.07 11.66
CA ASN A 6 -9.83 -8.63 11.67
C ASN A 6 -10.40 -7.97 12.95
N ARG A 7 -11.60 -8.40 13.40
CA ARG A 7 -12.15 -7.93 14.67
C ARG A 7 -11.24 -8.32 15.83
N ALA A 8 -10.68 -9.53 15.82
CA ALA A 8 -9.76 -10.00 16.84
C ALA A 8 -8.45 -9.21 16.84
N ILE A 9 -7.86 -8.92 15.67
CA ILE A 9 -6.64 -8.10 15.55
C ILE A 9 -6.87 -6.71 16.13
N ARG A 10 -8.00 -6.06 15.81
CA ARG A 10 -8.34 -4.72 16.32
C ARG A 10 -8.58 -4.68 17.81
N SER A 11 -9.01 -5.81 18.40
CA SER A 11 -9.23 -5.91 19.85
C SER A 11 -7.93 -6.05 20.64
N ILE A 12 -6.80 -6.29 19.97
CA ILE A 12 -5.50 -6.37 20.62
C ILE A 12 -5.05 -4.94 21.00
N ASP A 13 -4.98 -4.69 22.30
CA ASP A 13 -4.50 -3.42 22.84
C ASP A 13 -2.99 -3.27 22.54
N GLN A 14 -2.67 -2.34 21.65
CA GLN A 14 -1.32 -2.04 21.21
C GLN A 14 -0.72 -0.83 21.95
N THR A 15 -1.52 -0.12 22.74
CA THR A 15 -1.12 1.13 23.41
C THR A 15 0.05 0.96 24.40
N LYS A 16 0.29 -0.29 24.81
CA LYS A 16 1.40 -0.63 25.71
C LYS A 16 2.76 -0.79 25.05
N THR A 17 2.79 -0.85 23.71
CA THR A 17 4.05 -0.94 22.97
C THR A 17 4.38 0.44 22.43
N LYS A 18 5.30 1.14 23.08
CA LYS A 18 5.80 2.43 22.62
C LYS A 18 6.79 2.20 21.49
N PHE A 19 6.39 2.56 20.28
CA PHE A 19 7.31 2.62 19.15
C PHE A 19 7.96 4.01 19.09
N THR A 20 9.07 4.09 18.36
CA THR A 20 9.73 5.37 18.08
C THR A 20 8.80 6.29 17.26
N ASP A 21 8.96 7.60 17.42
CA ASP A 21 8.23 8.58 16.63
C ASP A 21 8.41 8.34 15.11
N GLY A 22 7.42 8.72 14.34
CA GLY A 22 7.45 8.58 12.88
C GLY A 22 7.08 7.18 12.35
N TYR A 23 6.42 6.33 13.15
CA TYR A 23 5.86 5.06 12.71
C TYR A 23 4.33 5.06 12.81
N GLN A 24 3.67 4.61 11.75
CA GLN A 24 2.23 4.41 11.69
C GLN A 24 1.93 3.01 11.16
N ALA A 25 0.99 2.32 11.81
CA ALA A 25 0.54 0.99 11.36
C ALA A 25 -0.90 1.04 10.84
N TYR A 26 -1.18 0.21 9.84
CA TYR A 26 -2.50 0.03 9.25
C TYR A 26 -2.81 -1.45 9.10
N ILE A 27 -4.10 -1.77 9.16
CA ILE A 27 -4.64 -3.06 8.74
C ILE A 27 -5.33 -2.83 7.40
N MET A 28 -4.88 -3.53 6.38
CA MET A 28 -5.46 -3.50 5.05
C MET A 28 -6.28 -4.77 4.81
N GLN A 29 -7.54 -4.61 4.39
CA GLN A 29 -8.43 -5.70 4.02
C GLN A 29 -8.79 -5.61 2.54
N PRO A 30 -8.75 -6.71 1.78
CA PRO A 30 -9.23 -6.70 0.41
C PRO A 30 -10.75 -6.48 0.38
N VAL A 31 -11.21 -5.53 -0.44
CA VAL A 31 -12.64 -5.22 -0.62
C VAL A 31 -13.11 -5.41 -2.05
N VAL A 32 -12.19 -5.30 -3.04
CA VAL A 32 -12.45 -5.65 -4.43
C VAL A 32 -11.28 -6.50 -4.94
N TYR A 33 -11.53 -7.76 -5.18
CA TYR A 33 -10.52 -8.75 -5.57
C TYR A 33 -11.17 -9.98 -6.23
N ASN A 34 -10.37 -10.79 -6.92
CA ASN A 34 -10.78 -12.11 -7.38
C ASN A 34 -10.31 -13.19 -6.39
N GLY A 35 -11.24 -13.85 -5.74
CA GLY A 35 -10.94 -14.85 -4.71
C GLY A 35 -10.24 -16.10 -5.22
N ALA A 36 -10.32 -16.42 -6.54
CA ALA A 36 -9.61 -17.55 -7.13
C ALA A 36 -8.09 -17.31 -7.23
N ASP A 37 -7.68 -16.05 -7.40
CA ASP A 37 -6.29 -15.65 -7.63
C ASP A 37 -5.66 -14.98 -6.41
N PHE A 38 -6.37 -14.94 -5.28
CA PHE A 38 -5.97 -14.11 -4.17
C PHE A 38 -6.27 -14.75 -2.82
N SER A 39 -5.23 -15.11 -2.08
CA SER A 39 -5.31 -15.85 -0.82
C SER A 39 -4.94 -15.02 0.42
N ILE A 40 -4.80 -13.69 0.28
CA ILE A 40 -4.42 -12.82 1.39
C ILE A 40 -5.66 -12.27 2.08
N ASP A 41 -5.87 -12.62 3.34
CA ASP A 41 -7.02 -12.15 4.13
C ASP A 41 -6.83 -10.70 4.62
N TYR A 42 -5.60 -10.33 4.94
CA TYR A 42 -5.23 -8.98 5.39
C TYR A 42 -3.73 -8.74 5.24
N ILE A 43 -3.34 -7.48 5.24
CA ILE A 43 -1.94 -7.05 5.31
C ILE A 43 -1.78 -6.15 6.53
N TRP A 44 -0.75 -6.40 7.33
CA TRP A 44 -0.25 -5.43 8.30
C TRP A 44 0.75 -4.52 7.59
N LEU A 45 0.35 -3.27 7.36
CA LEU A 45 1.19 -2.28 6.72
C LEU A 45 1.79 -1.35 7.78
N GLY A 46 3.11 -1.43 7.99
CA GLY A 46 3.87 -0.47 8.78
C GLY A 46 4.49 0.58 7.87
N VAL A 47 4.30 1.85 8.20
CA VAL A 47 4.87 2.97 7.47
C VAL A 47 5.78 3.77 8.40
N ALA A 48 6.99 4.09 7.93
CA ALA A 48 7.94 4.92 8.64
C ALA A 48 8.55 5.93 7.66
N GLU A 49 9.05 7.03 8.17
CA GLU A 49 9.66 8.10 7.38
C GLU A 49 10.83 7.60 6.52
N ASN A 50 11.60 6.65 7.05
CA ASN A 50 12.76 6.07 6.36
C ASN A 50 13.09 4.67 6.89
N HIS A 51 13.99 3.96 6.21
CA HIS A 51 14.42 2.62 6.60
C HIS A 51 15.14 2.56 7.95
N GLN A 52 15.85 3.62 8.36
CA GLN A 52 16.49 3.68 9.68
C GLN A 52 15.43 3.71 10.80
N THR A 53 14.39 4.51 10.65
CA THR A 53 13.26 4.56 11.58
C THR A 53 12.53 3.20 11.62
N MET A 54 12.30 2.58 10.46
CA MET A 54 11.73 1.24 10.39
C MET A 54 12.60 0.19 11.10
N GLY A 55 13.93 0.30 10.96
CA GLY A 55 14.89 -0.55 11.68
C GLY A 55 14.74 -0.41 13.20
N ARG A 56 14.70 0.82 13.72
CA ARG A 56 14.46 1.07 15.16
C ARG A 56 13.14 0.46 15.64
N VAL A 57 12.08 0.58 14.86
CA VAL A 57 10.77 -0.03 15.18
C VAL A 57 10.88 -1.55 15.25
N LYS A 58 11.58 -2.18 14.30
CA LYS A 58 11.82 -3.62 14.32
C LYS A 58 12.63 -4.06 15.54
N ASP A 59 13.70 -3.34 15.89
CA ASP A 59 14.50 -3.64 17.09
C ASP A 59 13.66 -3.53 18.36
N GLN A 60 12.83 -2.51 18.50
CA GLN A 60 11.89 -2.35 19.61
C GLN A 60 10.87 -3.49 19.66
N TRP A 61 10.33 -3.91 18.48
CA TRP A 61 9.43 -5.04 18.41
C TRP A 61 10.08 -6.33 18.89
N PHE A 62 11.29 -6.64 18.44
CA PHE A 62 12.03 -7.83 18.89
C PHE A 62 12.35 -7.80 20.39
N ALA A 63 12.69 -6.64 20.95
CA ALA A 63 13.00 -6.49 22.35
C ALA A 63 11.76 -6.56 23.27
N GLN A 64 10.61 -6.05 22.85
CA GLN A 64 9.46 -5.80 23.74
C GLN A 64 8.16 -6.46 23.26
N GLY A 65 8.06 -6.82 21.98
CA GLY A 65 6.83 -7.24 21.32
C GLY A 65 6.41 -8.69 21.52
N ALA A 66 7.24 -9.54 22.17
CA ALA A 66 7.02 -10.99 22.23
C ALA A 66 5.63 -11.41 22.77
N LYS A 67 5.12 -10.70 23.78
CA LYS A 67 3.78 -10.98 24.34
C LYS A 67 2.67 -10.58 23.38
N LEU A 68 2.88 -9.48 22.65
CA LEU A 68 1.94 -8.99 21.67
C LEU A 68 1.96 -9.85 20.40
N GLN A 69 3.15 -10.27 19.97
CA GLN A 69 3.33 -11.21 18.86
C GLN A 69 2.54 -12.49 19.07
N LYS A 70 2.62 -13.10 20.26
CA LYS A 70 1.81 -14.29 20.58
C LYS A 70 0.32 -14.08 20.44
N LYS A 71 -0.19 -12.88 20.75
CA LYS A 71 -1.62 -12.57 20.58
C LYS A 71 -1.98 -12.44 19.10
N PHE A 72 -1.10 -11.84 18.30
CA PHE A 72 -1.29 -11.78 16.84
C PHE A 72 -1.24 -13.17 16.23
N ASP A 73 -0.24 -13.97 16.55
CA ASP A 73 -0.06 -15.33 16.01
C ASP A 73 -1.26 -16.24 16.30
N ALA A 74 -1.93 -16.03 17.45
CA ALA A 74 -3.11 -16.80 17.84
C ALA A 74 -4.36 -16.51 16.97
N VAL A 75 -4.43 -15.33 16.36
CA VAL A 75 -5.61 -14.90 15.59
C VAL A 75 -5.29 -14.66 14.11
N ALA A 76 -4.05 -14.39 13.79
CA ALA A 76 -3.64 -13.91 12.49
C ALA A 76 -2.13 -14.12 12.23
N PRO A 77 -1.68 -15.38 12.07
CA PRO A 77 -0.27 -15.64 11.78
C PRO A 77 0.12 -15.05 10.43
N CYS A 78 1.23 -14.31 10.41
CA CYS A 78 1.78 -13.76 9.17
C CYS A 78 2.61 -14.83 8.45
N SER A 79 2.31 -15.09 7.19
CA SER A 79 3.03 -16.04 6.34
C SER A 79 4.25 -15.42 5.65
N ALA A 80 4.29 -14.10 5.51
CA ALA A 80 5.36 -13.35 4.85
C ALA A 80 5.52 -11.96 5.45
N SER A 81 6.69 -11.38 5.32
CA SER A 81 7.00 -10.00 5.69
C SER A 81 8.06 -9.45 4.73
N SER A 82 7.84 -8.27 4.19
CA SER A 82 8.80 -7.59 3.31
C SER A 82 8.95 -6.12 3.68
N LEU A 83 10.10 -5.55 3.33
CA LEU A 83 10.37 -4.13 3.43
C LEU A 83 10.30 -3.52 2.03
N LEU A 84 9.47 -2.49 1.89
CA LEU A 84 9.30 -1.76 0.65
C LEU A 84 9.82 -0.33 0.80
N THR A 85 10.27 0.26 -0.30
CA THR A 85 10.53 1.71 -0.38
C THR A 85 9.36 2.38 -1.07
N SER A 86 8.74 3.36 -0.41
CA SER A 86 7.66 4.15 -0.99
C SER A 86 8.21 5.43 -1.61
N MET A 87 7.80 5.71 -2.85
CA MET A 87 8.03 6.98 -3.53
C MET A 87 6.69 7.67 -3.76
N GLU A 88 6.57 8.90 -3.28
CA GLU A 88 5.41 9.73 -3.52
C GLU A 88 5.48 10.38 -4.91
N LEU A 89 4.41 10.21 -5.69
CA LEU A 89 4.20 10.88 -6.98
C LEU A 89 3.23 12.04 -6.85
N LYS A 90 2.18 11.83 -6.05
CA LYS A 90 1.18 12.84 -5.71
C LYS A 90 0.76 12.64 -4.25
N PRO A 91 0.85 13.67 -3.40
CA PRO A 91 0.54 13.54 -1.98
C PRO A 91 -0.92 13.16 -1.74
N TYR A 92 -1.16 12.41 -0.69
CA TYR A 92 -2.50 12.13 -0.18
C TYR A 92 -2.74 13.01 1.06
N ALA A 93 -3.79 13.83 1.01
CA ALA A 93 -4.03 14.85 2.03
C ALA A 93 -4.41 14.29 3.41
N LYS A 94 -4.88 13.03 3.48
CA LYS A 94 -5.39 12.39 4.70
C LYS A 94 -4.54 11.18 5.12
N LEU A 95 -3.22 11.32 5.01
CA LEU A 95 -2.32 10.32 5.59
C LEU A 95 -2.58 10.21 7.10
N GLY A 96 -2.64 8.97 7.61
CA GLY A 96 -2.99 8.71 9.00
C GLY A 96 -4.46 8.34 9.21
N GLU A 97 -5.35 8.65 8.27
CA GLU A 97 -6.76 8.28 8.31
C GLU A 97 -7.05 6.97 7.57
N ALA A 98 -8.28 6.47 7.72
CA ALA A 98 -8.76 5.35 6.92
C ALA A 98 -8.92 5.77 5.45
N GLY A 99 -8.62 4.86 4.52
CA GLY A 99 -8.74 5.12 3.10
C GLY A 99 -8.78 3.84 2.28
N TYR A 100 -8.95 3.97 0.98
CA TYR A 100 -9.00 2.85 0.04
C TYR A 100 -7.78 2.90 -0.86
N LEU A 101 -6.97 1.85 -0.79
CA LEU A 101 -5.79 1.69 -1.63
C LEU A 101 -6.11 0.79 -2.81
N GLN A 102 -5.93 1.30 -4.02
CA GLN A 102 -5.87 0.47 -5.21
C GLN A 102 -4.42 0.12 -5.47
N VAL A 103 -4.12 -1.17 -5.53
CA VAL A 103 -2.74 -1.68 -5.69
C VAL A 103 -2.71 -2.68 -6.83
N ASN A 104 -1.73 -2.54 -7.71
CA ASN A 104 -1.41 -3.54 -8.72
C ASN A 104 0.11 -3.68 -8.87
N ALA A 105 0.56 -4.90 -9.15
CA ALA A 105 1.97 -5.22 -9.41
C ALA A 105 2.30 -4.87 -10.86
N CYS A 106 3.46 -4.28 -11.09
CA CYS A 106 3.94 -3.89 -12.40
C CYS A 106 5.34 -4.44 -12.66
N GLU A 107 5.58 -4.82 -13.92
CA GLU A 107 6.83 -5.31 -14.46
C GLU A 107 7.25 -4.39 -15.61
N LEU A 108 8.51 -3.99 -15.64
CA LEU A 108 9.07 -3.17 -16.72
C LEU A 108 9.23 -4.01 -17.98
N ASN A 109 8.98 -3.42 -19.13
CA ASN A 109 9.27 -4.05 -20.41
C ASN A 109 10.80 -4.16 -20.61
N GLU A 110 11.22 -5.10 -21.43
CA GLU A 110 12.64 -5.32 -21.70
C GLU A 110 13.34 -4.04 -22.18
N GLY A 111 14.46 -3.71 -21.53
CA GLY A 111 15.26 -2.51 -21.85
C GLY A 111 14.72 -1.19 -21.28
N VAL A 112 13.56 -1.20 -20.60
CA VAL A 112 13.00 -0.01 -19.97
C VAL A 112 13.59 0.17 -18.58
N SER A 113 13.89 1.41 -18.22
CA SER A 113 14.33 1.79 -16.88
C SER A 113 13.24 2.49 -16.10
N TYR A 114 13.36 2.51 -14.77
CA TYR A 114 12.44 3.32 -13.95
C TYR A 114 12.51 4.83 -14.27
N ALA A 115 13.63 5.33 -14.78
CA ALA A 115 13.73 6.73 -15.20
C ALA A 115 12.74 7.07 -16.34
N ASP A 116 12.51 6.11 -17.27
CA ASP A 116 11.53 6.25 -18.34
C ASP A 116 10.11 6.30 -17.79
N VAL A 117 9.79 5.42 -16.84
CA VAL A 117 8.50 5.43 -16.12
C VAL A 117 8.31 6.73 -15.35
N ALA A 118 9.33 7.24 -14.66
CA ALA A 118 9.25 8.49 -13.91
C ALA A 118 8.97 9.71 -14.80
N ALA A 119 9.45 9.70 -16.05
CA ALA A 119 9.12 10.73 -17.04
C ALA A 119 7.63 10.67 -17.47
N ALA A 120 7.08 9.47 -17.62
CA ALA A 120 5.66 9.24 -17.89
C ALA A 120 4.80 9.62 -16.67
N ASP A 121 5.24 9.28 -15.45
CA ASP A 121 4.56 9.62 -14.20
C ASP A 121 4.32 11.12 -14.06
N LYS A 122 5.31 11.96 -14.37
CA LYS A 122 5.15 13.42 -14.34
C LYS A 122 3.99 13.90 -15.22
N LYS A 123 3.88 13.35 -16.42
CA LYS A 123 2.79 13.69 -17.36
C LYS A 123 1.45 13.18 -16.86
N TRP A 124 1.44 11.97 -16.30
CA TRP A 124 0.24 11.35 -15.72
C TRP A 124 -0.29 12.14 -14.53
N ILE A 125 0.58 12.52 -13.59
CA ILE A 125 0.21 13.31 -12.41
C ILE A 125 -0.30 14.70 -12.80
N SER A 126 0.31 15.33 -13.82
CA SER A 126 -0.21 16.59 -14.36
C SER A 126 -1.64 16.41 -14.90
N TRP A 127 -1.88 15.38 -15.70
CA TRP A 127 -3.21 15.07 -16.23
C TRP A 127 -4.23 14.80 -15.11
N MET A 128 -3.86 13.99 -14.10
CA MET A 128 -4.73 13.73 -12.93
C MET A 128 -5.10 15.03 -12.21
N THR A 129 -4.15 15.92 -12.03
CA THR A 129 -4.32 17.22 -11.35
C THR A 129 -5.24 18.12 -12.15
N ASP A 130 -5.01 18.25 -13.45
CA ASP A 130 -5.81 19.07 -14.37
C ASP A 130 -7.27 18.59 -14.46
N LYS A 131 -7.50 17.29 -14.26
CA LYS A 131 -8.85 16.69 -14.21
C LYS A 131 -9.49 16.73 -12.82
N GLY A 132 -8.80 17.23 -11.81
CA GLY A 132 -9.32 17.29 -10.45
C GLY A 132 -9.45 15.91 -9.78
N MET A 133 -8.63 14.92 -10.18
CA MET A 133 -8.61 13.63 -9.51
C MET A 133 -8.04 13.75 -8.09
N ASN A 134 -8.89 13.52 -7.10
CA ASN A 134 -8.53 13.61 -5.68
C ASN A 134 -7.99 12.28 -5.16
N LEU A 135 -6.91 11.78 -5.76
CA LEU A 135 -6.20 10.58 -5.34
C LEU A 135 -4.77 10.92 -4.95
N GLY A 136 -4.26 10.26 -3.92
CA GLY A 136 -2.82 10.12 -3.73
C GLY A 136 -2.26 9.08 -4.71
N ALA A 137 -1.00 9.23 -5.12
CA ALA A 137 -0.33 8.30 -6.02
C ALA A 137 1.09 8.00 -5.54
N TYR A 138 1.44 6.72 -5.49
CA TYR A 138 2.72 6.24 -4.98
C TYR A 138 3.24 5.08 -5.83
N ARG A 139 4.57 4.87 -5.78
CA ARG A 139 5.25 3.66 -6.21
C ARG A 139 5.85 2.98 -5.00
N TRP A 140 5.58 1.71 -4.83
CA TRP A 140 6.23 0.90 -3.80
C TRP A 140 7.20 -0.07 -4.47
N PHE A 141 8.47 0.06 -4.17
CA PHE A 141 9.52 -0.81 -4.69
C PHE A 141 9.76 -1.95 -3.72
N ALA A 142 9.72 -3.17 -4.22
CA ALA A 142 10.08 -4.35 -3.47
C ALA A 142 11.56 -4.30 -3.05
N GLY A 143 11.82 -4.81 -1.86
CA GLY A 143 13.16 -4.80 -1.28
C GLY A 143 13.45 -6.10 -0.55
N VAL A 144 13.78 -6.01 0.73
CA VAL A 144 14.11 -7.20 1.54
C VAL A 144 12.85 -8.01 1.85
N GLY A 145 12.89 -9.31 1.63
CA GLY A 145 11.82 -10.25 1.95
C GLY A 145 10.85 -10.54 0.80
N ASP A 146 11.13 -10.02 -0.39
CA ASP A 146 10.35 -10.37 -1.57
C ASP A 146 10.66 -11.80 -2.05
N ALA A 147 9.70 -12.42 -2.74
CA ALA A 147 9.86 -13.77 -3.25
C ALA A 147 10.92 -13.81 -4.36
N ARG A 148 11.81 -14.80 -4.32
CA ARG A 148 12.86 -14.97 -5.34
C ARG A 148 12.31 -15.05 -6.79
N ALA A 149 11.10 -15.61 -6.95
CA ALA A 149 10.45 -15.76 -8.24
C ALA A 149 9.53 -14.58 -8.59
N SER A 150 9.55 -13.49 -7.81
CA SER A 150 8.78 -12.30 -8.13
C SER A 150 9.36 -11.63 -9.37
N THR A 151 8.50 -11.32 -10.33
CA THR A 151 8.82 -10.51 -11.51
C THR A 151 8.37 -9.06 -11.33
N THR A 152 7.84 -8.73 -10.14
CA THR A 152 7.33 -7.39 -9.84
C THR A 152 8.48 -6.42 -9.59
N ASP A 153 8.62 -5.42 -10.44
CA ASP A 153 9.60 -4.35 -10.26
C ASP A 153 9.11 -3.32 -9.24
N PHE A 154 7.81 -3.01 -9.27
CA PHE A 154 7.18 -2.11 -8.30
C PHE A 154 5.66 -2.30 -8.25
N TYR A 155 5.06 -1.78 -7.19
CA TYR A 155 3.60 -1.69 -7.07
C TYR A 155 3.14 -0.27 -7.36
N ASN A 156 2.09 -0.19 -8.16
CA ASN A 156 1.37 1.05 -8.46
C ASN A 156 0.28 1.23 -7.40
N VAL A 157 0.31 2.32 -6.66
CA VAL A 157 -0.59 2.55 -5.53
C VAL A 157 -1.32 3.87 -5.69
N TYR A 158 -2.66 3.81 -5.67
CA TYR A 158 -3.51 4.98 -5.60
C TYR A 158 -4.34 4.94 -4.32
N ILE A 159 -4.45 6.08 -3.64
CA ILE A 159 -5.19 6.20 -2.38
C ILE A 159 -6.37 7.14 -2.59
N ALA A 160 -7.56 6.67 -2.24
CA ALA A 160 -8.80 7.44 -2.23
C ALA A 160 -9.36 7.53 -0.80
N GLU A 161 -10.02 8.63 -0.47
CA GLU A 161 -10.71 8.81 0.81
C GLU A 161 -11.93 7.88 0.96
N SER A 162 -12.60 7.60 -0.16
CA SER A 162 -13.81 6.78 -0.19
C SER A 162 -13.90 5.97 -1.47
N MET A 163 -14.77 4.95 -1.48
CA MET A 163 -15.10 4.23 -2.71
C MET A 163 -15.82 5.13 -3.72
N GLU A 164 -16.51 6.17 -3.26
CA GLU A 164 -17.11 7.17 -4.16
C GLU A 164 -16.05 7.97 -4.91
N GLU A 165 -15.03 8.49 -4.21
CA GLU A 165 -13.91 9.21 -4.84
C GLU A 165 -13.12 8.29 -5.80
N ARG A 166 -12.90 7.04 -5.42
CA ARG A 166 -12.33 6.04 -6.33
C ARG A 166 -13.21 5.81 -7.55
N GLY A 167 -14.54 5.77 -7.37
CA GLY A 167 -15.51 5.65 -8.47
C GLY A 167 -15.45 6.83 -9.43
N LYS A 168 -15.42 8.06 -8.92
CA LYS A 168 -15.26 9.28 -9.73
C LYS A 168 -13.96 9.23 -10.55
N ALA A 169 -12.86 8.80 -9.94
CA ALA A 169 -11.60 8.62 -10.66
C ALA A 169 -11.73 7.57 -11.78
N HIS A 170 -12.43 6.46 -11.53
CA HIS A 170 -12.69 5.44 -12.55
C HIS A 170 -13.52 5.98 -13.72
N ASP A 171 -14.56 6.78 -13.44
CA ASP A 171 -15.36 7.43 -14.48
C ASP A 171 -14.51 8.39 -15.33
N MET A 172 -13.55 9.10 -14.73
CA MET A 172 -12.60 9.94 -15.47
C MET A 172 -11.67 9.10 -16.35
N MET A 173 -11.25 7.92 -15.87
CA MET A 173 -10.49 6.96 -16.67
C MET A 173 -11.28 6.54 -17.91
N MET A 174 -12.56 6.21 -17.77
CA MET A 174 -13.43 5.83 -18.89
C MET A 174 -13.71 7.00 -19.86
N LYS A 175 -13.65 8.25 -19.38
CA LYS A 175 -13.83 9.47 -20.19
C LYS A 175 -12.54 9.99 -20.83
N GLY A 176 -11.56 9.12 -21.08
CA GLY A 176 -10.33 9.46 -21.81
C GLY A 176 -9.04 9.17 -21.04
N GLY A 177 -9.10 8.94 -19.73
CA GLY A 177 -7.92 8.63 -18.92
C GLY A 177 -7.22 7.34 -19.36
N MET A 178 -7.98 6.33 -19.78
CA MET A 178 -7.44 5.07 -20.29
C MET A 178 -6.53 5.28 -21.51
N GLN A 179 -6.95 6.12 -22.46
CA GLN A 179 -6.16 6.43 -23.66
C GLN A 179 -4.86 7.17 -23.27
N VAL A 180 -4.95 8.12 -22.34
CA VAL A 180 -3.77 8.83 -21.84
C VAL A 180 -2.81 7.87 -21.13
N ALA A 181 -3.31 7.05 -20.21
CA ALA A 181 -2.49 6.05 -19.51
C ALA A 181 -1.85 5.08 -20.52
N GLN A 182 -2.61 4.58 -21.49
CA GLN A 182 -2.10 3.69 -22.52
C GLN A 182 -0.97 4.35 -23.33
N SER A 183 -1.17 5.59 -23.78
CA SER A 183 -0.16 6.32 -24.56
C SER A 183 1.13 6.61 -23.76
N LEU A 184 1.04 6.68 -22.44
CA LEU A 184 2.18 6.94 -21.58
C LEU A 184 2.94 5.68 -21.14
N TYR A 185 2.23 4.55 -20.96
CA TYR A 185 2.79 3.41 -20.23
C TYR A 185 2.84 2.11 -21.03
N SER A 186 2.12 1.96 -22.16
CA SER A 186 2.03 0.66 -22.86
C SER A 186 3.37 0.10 -23.31
N GLU A 187 4.31 0.97 -23.69
CA GLU A 187 5.66 0.56 -24.10
C GLU A 187 6.66 0.48 -22.93
N LEU A 188 6.25 0.88 -21.73
CA LEU A 188 7.12 0.97 -20.58
C LEU A 188 6.93 -0.18 -19.59
N MET A 189 5.69 -0.62 -19.38
CA MET A 189 5.40 -1.61 -18.34
C MET A 189 4.10 -2.36 -18.59
N VAL A 190 4.00 -3.53 -17.98
CA VAL A 190 2.76 -4.30 -17.87
C VAL A 190 2.42 -4.43 -16.40
N CYS A 191 1.15 -4.19 -16.06
CA CYS A 191 0.66 -4.35 -14.69
C CYS A 191 -0.47 -5.37 -14.63
N ASP A 192 -0.55 -6.10 -13.52
CA ASP A 192 -1.67 -7.00 -13.23
C ASP A 192 -2.98 -6.22 -12.98
N LYS A 193 -4.08 -6.93 -12.83
CA LYS A 193 -5.37 -6.32 -12.48
C LYS A 193 -5.33 -5.77 -11.07
N PRO A 194 -5.71 -4.49 -10.86
CA PRO A 194 -5.66 -3.88 -9.54
C PRO A 194 -6.63 -4.52 -8.56
N ARG A 195 -6.24 -4.53 -7.30
CA ARG A 195 -7.08 -4.90 -6.16
C ARG A 195 -7.31 -3.67 -5.30
N VAL A 196 -8.47 -3.61 -4.64
CA VAL A 196 -8.80 -2.50 -3.74
C VAL A 196 -8.82 -3.00 -2.31
N TRP A 197 -8.15 -2.28 -1.44
CA TRP A 197 -8.00 -2.55 -0.03
C TRP A 197 -8.60 -1.43 0.80
N LEU A 198 -9.38 -1.76 1.82
CA LEU A 198 -9.69 -0.82 2.89
C LEU A 198 -8.51 -0.80 3.86
N SER A 199 -7.87 0.34 3.99
CA SER A 199 -6.78 0.58 4.93
C SER A 199 -7.29 1.36 6.13
N GLN A 200 -7.06 0.85 7.32
CA GLN A 200 -7.51 1.48 8.56
C GLN A 200 -6.36 1.56 9.55
N PRO A 201 -6.13 2.73 10.17
CA PRO A 201 -5.12 2.87 11.21
C PRO A 201 -5.28 1.81 12.29
N SER A 202 -4.20 1.20 12.68
CA SER A 202 -4.13 0.23 13.75
C SER A 202 -3.63 0.91 15.01
N GLY A 203 -4.55 1.45 15.83
CA GLY A 203 -4.24 2.18 17.04
C GLY A 203 -3.42 3.45 16.80
N THR A 204 -3.91 4.58 17.21
CA THR A 204 -3.06 5.78 17.32
C THR A 204 -2.13 5.57 18.50
N ILE A 205 -0.84 5.42 18.22
CA ILE A 205 0.18 5.63 19.24
C ILE A 205 0.27 7.14 19.36
N GLU A 206 -0.41 7.71 20.35
CA GLU A 206 -0.22 9.12 20.65
C GLU A 206 1.24 9.33 21.04
N PRO A 207 1.93 10.33 20.48
CA PRO A 207 3.27 10.70 20.93
C PRO A 207 3.17 11.13 22.38
N SER A 208 4.03 10.59 23.21
CA SER A 208 4.17 10.93 24.64
C SER A 208 4.89 12.24 24.83
#